data_05ef113b3103b0ef4ac05847ac02adda
#
_entry.id   05ef113b3103b0ef4ac05847ac02adda
#
_cell.length_a   1.000
_cell.length_b   1.000
_cell.length_c   1.000
_cell.angle_alpha   90.00
_cell.angle_beta   90.00
_cell.angle_gamma   90.00
#
_symmetry.space_group_name_H-M   'P 1'
#
loop_
_entity.id
_entity.type
_entity.pdbx_description
1 polymer ?
#
loop_
_entity_poly.entity_id
_entity_poly.type
_entity_poly.pdbx_seq_one_letter_code
_entity_poly.pdbx_strand_id
1 'polypeptide(L)'
;MINSTERKLALSGWLYNESGADYASPFKHQKFLFFYEALAKVAGDEYEFSGLKGYKHGPVFSAVWGDRNYEAGAFLQRANEVYCSSPELIDFNRAAIGLFIVQAFTMEELIRITHAMNIWNSKKNEIEGYSESLFKGEHNIPLLESDFNEHDILMVSKMATAFTSEFVNSVKVIPVGSTNYVFGKQDAEKLTPEQYDVLFQLDMEGDLENPVCAYIDEDGAIVVD
;
A
#
# COMPACT_ATOMS: atom_id res chain seq x y z
N MET A 1 -9.49 24.18 -3.16
CA MET A 1 -9.01 24.25 -1.75
C MET A 1 -8.66 22.83 -1.32
N ILE A 2 -7.46 22.59 -0.80
CA ILE A 2 -7.02 21.26 -0.34
C ILE A 2 -7.68 20.97 1.01
N ASN A 3 -8.31 19.79 1.12
CA ASN A 3 -9.06 19.33 2.28
C ASN A 3 -8.34 18.20 3.07
N SER A 4 -7.28 17.66 2.50
CA SER A 4 -6.44 16.64 3.14
C SER A 4 -5.74 17.20 4.37
N THR A 5 -5.60 16.39 5.41
CA THR A 5 -4.87 16.76 6.62
C THR A 5 -3.37 16.89 6.34
N GLU A 6 -2.65 17.63 7.19
CA GLU A 6 -1.21 17.78 7.04
C GLU A 6 -0.47 16.45 7.11
N ARG A 7 -0.93 15.51 7.96
CA ARG A 7 -0.38 14.16 8.04
C ARG A 7 -0.53 13.40 6.71
N LYS A 8 -1.72 13.44 6.08
CA LYS A 8 -1.93 12.79 4.77
C LYS A 8 -1.15 13.48 3.66
N LEU A 9 -0.99 14.80 3.73
CA LEU A 9 -0.16 15.56 2.80
C LEU A 9 1.32 15.18 2.94
N ALA A 10 1.85 15.15 4.19
CA ALA A 10 3.23 14.74 4.44
C ALA A 10 3.52 13.33 3.90
N LEU A 11 2.65 12.34 4.21
CA LEU A 11 2.76 10.97 3.71
C LEU A 11 2.69 10.90 2.18
N SER A 12 1.83 11.69 1.55
CA SER A 12 1.72 11.76 0.09
C SER A 12 2.97 12.37 -0.55
N GLY A 13 3.55 13.40 0.05
CA GLY A 13 4.80 14.01 -0.38
C GLY A 13 5.98 13.05 -0.24
N TRP A 14 6.06 12.34 0.89
CA TRP A 14 7.06 11.28 1.09
C TRP A 14 6.94 10.19 0.03
N LEU A 15 5.74 9.64 -0.19
CA LEU A 15 5.51 8.60 -1.18
C LEU A 15 5.92 9.04 -2.59
N TYR A 16 5.63 10.29 -2.97
CA TYR A 16 6.04 10.84 -4.27
C TYR A 16 7.56 10.85 -4.44
N ASN A 17 8.29 11.19 -3.39
CA ASN A 17 9.76 11.27 -3.43
C ASN A 17 10.41 9.88 -3.38
N GLU A 18 9.85 8.93 -2.62
CA GLU A 18 10.39 7.57 -2.50
C GLU A 18 10.01 6.68 -3.68
N SER A 19 8.77 6.77 -4.14
CA SER A 19 8.25 5.95 -5.25
C SER A 19 7.21 6.72 -6.05
N GLY A 20 7.68 7.51 -7.03
CA GLY A 20 6.80 8.24 -7.92
C GLY A 20 5.81 7.34 -8.69
N ALA A 21 6.19 6.09 -8.98
CA ALA A 21 5.32 5.12 -9.66
C ALA A 21 4.14 4.69 -8.76
N ASP A 22 4.38 4.36 -7.49
CA ASP A 22 3.33 3.99 -6.55
C ASP A 22 2.46 5.19 -6.16
N TYR A 23 3.07 6.38 -6.03
CA TYR A 23 2.31 7.63 -5.92
C TYR A 23 1.43 7.86 -7.16
N ALA A 24 1.92 7.63 -8.38
CA ALA A 24 1.15 7.82 -9.61
C ALA A 24 -0.09 6.91 -9.69
N SER A 25 -0.06 5.74 -9.04
CA SER A 25 -1.22 4.85 -8.90
C SER A 25 -2.19 5.35 -7.81
N PRO A 26 -3.40 5.85 -8.15
CA PRO A 26 -4.38 6.27 -7.13
C PRO A 26 -4.74 5.15 -6.16
N PHE A 27 -4.78 3.91 -6.65
CA PHE A 27 -5.08 2.73 -5.85
C PHE A 27 -3.98 2.47 -4.81
N LYS A 28 -2.72 2.33 -5.24
CA LYS A 28 -1.59 2.05 -4.34
C LYS A 28 -1.38 3.18 -3.33
N HIS A 29 -1.53 4.44 -3.75
CA HIS A 29 -1.45 5.59 -2.86
C HIS A 29 -2.48 5.50 -1.71
N GLN A 30 -3.74 5.17 -2.00
CA GLN A 30 -4.77 5.00 -0.97
C GLN A 30 -4.48 3.81 -0.05
N LYS A 31 -3.99 2.69 -0.59
CA LYS A 31 -3.60 1.52 0.21
C LYS A 31 -2.39 1.81 1.10
N PHE A 32 -1.40 2.53 0.59
CA PHE A 32 -0.26 3.00 1.39
C PHE A 32 -0.71 3.82 2.61
N LEU A 33 -1.55 4.83 2.39
CA LEU A 33 -2.09 5.65 3.47
C LEU A 33 -2.88 4.80 4.49
N PHE A 34 -3.70 3.86 4.01
CA PHE A 34 -4.47 2.99 4.88
C PHE A 34 -3.57 2.08 5.73
N PHE A 35 -2.60 1.40 5.12
CA PHE A 35 -1.71 0.51 5.87
C PHE A 35 -0.80 1.27 6.82
N TYR A 36 -0.33 2.47 6.45
CA TYR A 36 0.42 3.33 7.37
C TYR A 36 -0.36 3.61 8.67
N GLU A 37 -1.62 4.00 8.55
CA GLU A 37 -2.47 4.31 9.71
C GLU A 37 -2.87 3.04 10.49
N ALA A 38 -3.13 1.94 9.80
CA ALA A 38 -3.41 0.66 10.44
C ALA A 38 -2.21 0.15 11.26
N LEU A 39 -1.00 0.28 10.72
CA LEU A 39 0.24 -0.04 11.43
C LEU A 39 0.46 0.89 12.64
N ALA A 40 0.15 2.20 12.51
CA ALA A 40 0.23 3.14 13.61
C ALA A 40 -0.71 2.74 14.76
N LYS A 41 -1.96 2.43 14.44
CA LYS A 41 -2.96 1.98 15.40
C LYS A 41 -2.53 0.74 16.17
N VAL A 42 -1.97 -0.25 15.48
CA VAL A 42 -1.51 -1.50 16.11
C VAL A 42 -0.27 -1.29 16.97
N ALA A 43 0.60 -0.35 16.60
CA ALA A 43 1.75 0.04 17.42
C ALA A 43 1.36 0.83 18.69
N GLY A 44 0.11 1.31 18.78
CA GLY A 44 -0.35 2.17 19.87
C GLY A 44 0.10 3.63 19.73
N ASP A 45 0.49 4.02 18.51
CA ASP A 45 0.89 5.38 18.17
C ASP A 45 -0.30 6.21 17.67
N GLU A 46 -0.07 7.51 17.46
CA GLU A 46 -1.08 8.35 16.82
C GLU A 46 -1.40 7.85 15.42
N TYR A 47 -2.69 7.73 15.10
CA TYR A 47 -3.22 7.33 13.80
C TYR A 47 -4.43 8.18 13.44
N GLU A 48 -4.78 8.19 12.15
CA GLU A 48 -5.86 9.01 11.65
C GLU A 48 -6.73 8.24 10.63
N PHE A 49 -7.90 7.79 11.09
CA PHE A 49 -8.94 7.20 10.23
C PHE A 49 -10.05 8.18 9.87
N SER A 50 -9.90 9.46 10.22
CA SER A 50 -10.89 10.48 9.86
C SER A 50 -11.10 10.57 8.36
N GLY A 51 -12.35 10.59 7.92
CA GLY A 51 -12.70 10.64 6.49
C GLY A 51 -12.43 9.36 5.71
N LEU A 52 -12.12 8.23 6.39
CA LEU A 52 -11.98 6.92 5.76
C LEU A 52 -13.36 6.43 5.31
N LYS A 53 -13.45 5.94 4.08
CA LYS A 53 -14.69 5.44 3.48
C LYS A 53 -14.48 4.13 2.75
N GLY A 54 -15.52 3.30 2.72
CA GLY A 54 -15.56 2.05 1.99
C GLY A 54 -15.93 2.28 0.52
N TYR A 55 -15.05 1.85 -0.37
CA TYR A 55 -15.25 1.84 -1.81
C TYR A 55 -15.16 0.39 -2.31
N LYS A 56 -15.60 0.15 -3.55
CA LYS A 56 -15.58 -1.18 -4.18
C LYS A 56 -14.19 -1.88 -4.08
N HIS A 57 -13.12 -1.13 -4.13
CA HIS A 57 -11.75 -1.66 -4.07
C HIS A 57 -11.08 -1.46 -2.69
N GLY A 58 -11.88 -1.32 -1.64
CA GLY A 58 -11.43 -1.23 -0.25
C GLY A 58 -11.44 0.18 0.34
N PRO A 59 -10.78 0.40 1.47
CA PRO A 59 -10.73 1.67 2.18
C PRO A 59 -10.07 2.80 1.38
N VAL A 60 -10.63 4.02 1.46
CA VAL A 60 -10.18 5.23 0.77
C VAL A 60 -10.33 6.45 1.68
N PHE A 61 -9.30 7.26 1.81
CA PHE A 61 -9.37 8.60 2.41
C PHE A 61 -9.97 9.57 1.39
N SER A 62 -11.25 9.88 1.56
CA SER A 62 -12.04 10.60 0.55
C SER A 62 -11.54 12.02 0.27
N ALA A 63 -10.98 12.72 1.27
CA ALA A 63 -10.37 14.04 1.07
C ALA A 63 -9.16 13.95 0.14
N VAL A 64 -8.23 13.02 0.39
CA VAL A 64 -7.06 12.78 -0.45
C VAL A 64 -7.46 12.38 -1.87
N TRP A 65 -8.48 11.52 -2.00
CA TRP A 65 -9.03 11.13 -3.30
C TRP A 65 -9.56 12.34 -4.06
N GLY A 66 -10.37 13.19 -3.41
CA GLY A 66 -10.93 14.39 -4.03
C GLY A 66 -9.87 15.39 -4.44
N ASP A 67 -8.98 15.77 -3.52
CA ASP A 67 -7.92 16.75 -3.76
C ASP A 67 -7.00 16.31 -4.91
N ARG A 68 -6.62 15.03 -4.90
CA ARG A 68 -5.75 14.48 -5.95
C ARG A 68 -6.40 14.43 -7.32
N ASN A 69 -7.71 14.13 -7.40
CA ASN A 69 -8.40 14.03 -8.68
C ASN A 69 -8.82 15.38 -9.27
N TYR A 70 -9.17 16.34 -8.42
CA TYR A 70 -9.70 17.62 -8.88
C TYR A 70 -8.68 18.76 -8.83
N GLU A 71 -7.65 18.67 -7.96
CA GLU A 71 -6.66 19.72 -7.78
C GLU A 71 -5.22 19.14 -7.76
N ALA A 72 -4.92 18.17 -8.64
CA ALA A 72 -3.69 17.35 -8.61
C ALA A 72 -2.39 18.16 -8.46
N GLY A 73 -2.24 19.25 -9.20
CA GLY A 73 -1.04 20.11 -9.13
C GLY A 73 -0.90 20.82 -7.78
N ALA A 74 -1.99 21.42 -7.29
CA ALA A 74 -2.01 22.07 -5.99
C ALA A 74 -1.84 21.07 -4.84
N PHE A 75 -2.44 19.88 -4.95
CA PHE A 75 -2.27 18.81 -3.98
C PHE A 75 -0.80 18.36 -3.88
N LEU A 76 -0.15 18.07 -5.02
CA LEU A 76 1.25 17.63 -5.02
C LEU A 76 2.19 18.73 -4.50
N GLN A 77 1.98 19.97 -4.91
CA GLN A 77 2.76 21.09 -4.39
C GLN A 77 2.63 21.17 -2.87
N ARG A 78 1.41 21.17 -2.34
CA ARG A 78 1.17 21.24 -0.90
C ARG A 78 1.71 20.03 -0.14
N ALA A 79 1.59 18.83 -0.72
CA ALA A 79 2.14 17.60 -0.16
C ALA A 79 3.67 17.69 0.02
N ASN A 80 4.38 18.17 -1.00
CA ASN A 80 5.83 18.37 -0.92
C ASN A 80 6.21 19.46 0.07
N GLU A 81 5.49 20.58 0.12
CA GLU A 81 5.71 21.65 1.09
C GLU A 81 5.60 21.11 2.52
N VAL A 82 4.53 20.36 2.84
CA VAL A 82 4.33 19.81 4.19
C VAL A 82 5.38 18.74 4.50
N TYR A 83 5.68 17.84 3.57
CA TYR A 83 6.74 16.85 3.74
C TYR A 83 8.10 17.48 4.09
N CYS A 84 8.48 18.55 3.38
CA CYS A 84 9.75 19.23 3.64
C CYS A 84 9.76 20.04 4.94
N SER A 85 8.62 20.61 5.35
CA SER A 85 8.54 21.50 6.52
C SER A 85 8.23 20.79 7.83
N SER A 86 7.61 19.62 7.77
CA SER A 86 7.09 18.89 8.94
C SER A 86 7.34 17.37 8.84
N PRO A 87 8.62 16.94 8.67
CA PRO A 87 8.97 15.52 8.55
C PRO A 87 8.64 14.72 9.80
N GLU A 88 8.49 15.37 10.96
CA GLU A 88 8.09 14.77 12.24
C GLU A 88 6.67 14.17 12.21
N LEU A 89 5.85 14.53 11.23
CA LEU A 89 4.53 13.91 11.01
C LEU A 89 4.61 12.47 10.49
N ILE A 90 5.81 12.01 10.09
CA ILE A 90 6.03 10.71 9.47
C ILE A 90 6.95 9.86 10.33
N ASP A 91 6.50 8.67 10.69
CA ASP A 91 7.40 7.58 11.06
C ASP A 91 7.91 6.92 9.77
N PHE A 92 9.16 7.17 9.42
CA PHE A 92 9.78 6.69 8.17
C PHE A 92 9.89 5.15 8.12
N ASN A 93 10.09 4.49 9.26
CA ASN A 93 10.12 3.02 9.31
C ASN A 93 8.75 2.45 8.95
N ARG A 94 7.69 3.01 9.53
CA ARG A 94 6.32 2.63 9.22
C ARG A 94 5.94 2.94 7.77
N ALA A 95 6.38 4.08 7.26
CA ALA A 95 6.17 4.46 5.87
C ALA A 95 6.85 3.47 4.92
N ALA A 96 8.08 3.03 5.22
CA ALA A 96 8.78 2.01 4.44
C ALA A 96 8.04 0.67 4.46
N ILE A 97 7.49 0.24 5.62
CA ILE A 97 6.67 -0.98 5.72
C ILE A 97 5.38 -0.83 4.88
N GLY A 98 4.68 0.30 4.99
CA GLY A 98 3.48 0.58 4.19
C GLY A 98 3.75 0.58 2.69
N LEU A 99 4.88 1.14 2.25
CA LEU A 99 5.32 1.12 0.86
C LEU A 99 5.65 -0.31 0.41
N PHE A 100 6.40 -1.06 1.21
CA PHE A 100 6.70 -2.47 0.91
C PHE A 100 5.41 -3.27 0.71
N ILE A 101 4.41 -3.14 1.58
CA ILE A 101 3.13 -3.85 1.45
C ILE A 101 2.48 -3.56 0.09
N VAL A 102 2.42 -2.30 -0.35
CA VAL A 102 1.78 -1.97 -1.63
C VAL A 102 2.62 -2.32 -2.86
N GLN A 103 3.90 -2.59 -2.68
CA GLN A 103 4.78 -3.09 -3.74
C GLN A 103 4.79 -4.62 -3.81
N ALA A 104 4.80 -5.29 -2.66
CA ALA A 104 4.92 -6.74 -2.55
C ALA A 104 3.66 -7.49 -3.00
N PHE A 105 2.49 -6.86 -2.89
CA PHE A 105 1.22 -7.47 -3.28
C PHE A 105 0.63 -6.84 -4.54
N THR A 106 -0.02 -7.67 -5.36
CA THR A 106 -0.79 -7.22 -6.53
C THR A 106 -2.03 -6.41 -6.11
N MET A 107 -2.64 -5.72 -7.06
CA MET A 107 -3.90 -5.01 -6.84
C MET A 107 -5.01 -5.94 -6.29
N GLU A 108 -5.13 -7.14 -6.85
CA GLU A 108 -6.15 -8.11 -6.46
C GLU A 108 -5.92 -8.62 -5.04
N GLU A 109 -4.67 -8.87 -4.67
CA GLU A 109 -4.31 -9.30 -3.32
C GLU A 109 -4.53 -8.20 -2.29
N LEU A 110 -4.16 -6.96 -2.60
CA LEU A 110 -4.44 -5.80 -1.73
C LEU A 110 -5.95 -5.59 -1.54
N ILE A 111 -6.76 -5.84 -2.57
CA ILE A 111 -8.23 -5.85 -2.44
C ILE A 111 -8.65 -6.98 -1.51
N ARG A 112 -8.21 -8.23 -1.74
CA ARG A 112 -8.55 -9.38 -0.89
C ARG A 112 -8.17 -9.13 0.58
N ILE A 113 -6.96 -8.64 0.84
CA ILE A 113 -6.48 -8.32 2.18
C ILE A 113 -7.38 -7.30 2.85
N THR A 114 -7.65 -6.16 2.20
CA THR A 114 -8.47 -5.11 2.79
C THR A 114 -9.95 -5.47 2.90
N HIS A 115 -10.47 -6.34 2.03
CA HIS A 115 -11.83 -6.87 2.11
C HIS A 115 -12.00 -7.94 3.21
N ALA A 116 -10.93 -8.66 3.55
CA ALA A 116 -10.93 -9.60 4.68
C ALA A 116 -10.93 -8.85 6.03
N MET A 117 -10.48 -7.61 6.08
CA MET A 117 -10.48 -6.81 7.29
C MET A 117 -11.89 -6.38 7.68
N ASN A 118 -12.22 -6.47 8.98
CA ASN A 118 -13.55 -6.14 9.49
C ASN A 118 -13.94 -4.68 9.26
N ILE A 119 -12.98 -3.76 9.31
CA ILE A 119 -13.24 -2.35 9.04
C ILE A 119 -13.93 -2.11 7.69
N TRP A 120 -13.67 -2.95 6.69
CA TRP A 120 -14.36 -2.90 5.40
C TRP A 120 -15.49 -3.94 5.32
N ASN A 121 -15.22 -5.18 5.77
CA ASN A 121 -16.14 -6.32 5.60
C ASN A 121 -17.46 -6.14 6.35
N SER A 122 -17.44 -5.46 7.50
CA SER A 122 -18.67 -5.12 8.26
C SER A 122 -19.63 -4.24 7.46
N LYS A 123 -19.14 -3.50 6.49
CA LYS A 123 -19.91 -2.61 5.61
C LYS A 123 -20.10 -3.16 4.18
N LYS A 124 -19.64 -4.39 3.91
CA LYS A 124 -19.63 -4.99 2.58
C LYS A 124 -20.99 -4.87 1.86
N ASN A 125 -22.07 -5.26 2.54
CA ASN A 125 -23.41 -5.24 1.92
C ASN A 125 -23.87 -3.82 1.57
N GLU A 126 -23.53 -2.83 2.37
CA GLU A 126 -23.82 -1.42 2.09
C GLU A 126 -23.03 -0.93 0.89
N ILE A 127 -21.73 -1.27 0.83
CA ILE A 127 -20.82 -0.87 -0.24
C ILE A 127 -21.19 -1.54 -1.57
N GLU A 128 -21.41 -2.84 -1.57
CA GLU A 128 -21.76 -3.62 -2.78
C GLU A 128 -23.19 -3.32 -3.26
N GLY A 129 -24.17 -3.15 -2.36
CA GLY A 129 -25.52 -2.78 -2.69
C GLY A 129 -25.62 -1.43 -3.40
N TYR A 130 -24.79 -0.47 -3.03
CA TYR A 130 -24.69 0.82 -3.74
C TYR A 130 -24.07 0.65 -5.15
N SER A 131 -23.22 -0.37 -5.36
CA SER A 131 -22.59 -0.58 -6.67
C SER A 131 -23.55 -1.13 -7.72
N GLU A 132 -24.63 -1.78 -7.33
CA GLU A 132 -25.70 -2.30 -8.22
C GLU A 132 -26.77 -1.26 -8.53
N SER A 133 -26.83 -0.14 -7.81
CA SER A 133 -27.81 0.90 -8.08
C SER A 133 -27.47 1.62 -9.38
N LEU A 134 -28.48 1.86 -10.23
CA LEU A 134 -28.41 2.62 -11.49
C LEU A 134 -28.00 4.09 -11.30
N PHE A 135 -27.94 4.57 -10.09
CA PHE A 135 -27.36 5.86 -9.74
C PHE A 135 -25.85 5.68 -9.57
N LYS A 136 -25.07 6.30 -10.45
CA LYS A 136 -23.63 6.54 -10.28
C LYS A 136 -23.36 7.52 -9.11
N GLY A 137 -24.01 7.26 -7.98
CA GLY A 137 -23.76 7.95 -6.72
C GLY A 137 -22.50 7.37 -6.09
N GLU A 138 -21.71 8.23 -5.53
CA GLU A 138 -20.46 7.94 -4.86
C GLU A 138 -20.64 6.85 -3.81
N HIS A 139 -19.95 5.71 -4.00
CA HIS A 139 -19.86 4.61 -3.05
C HIS A 139 -18.92 5.03 -1.92
N ASN A 140 -19.41 5.82 -0.97
CA ASN A 140 -18.56 6.37 0.08
C ASN A 140 -19.14 6.11 1.48
N ILE A 141 -19.37 4.83 1.78
CA ILE A 141 -19.86 4.42 3.10
C ILE A 141 -18.81 4.74 4.15
N PRO A 142 -19.12 5.51 5.20
CA PRO A 142 -18.17 5.79 6.27
C PRO A 142 -17.67 4.50 6.93
N LEU A 143 -16.35 4.36 7.04
CA LEU A 143 -15.71 3.33 7.84
C LEU A 143 -15.29 3.97 9.16
N LEU A 144 -15.80 3.42 10.25
CA LEU A 144 -15.56 3.97 11.58
C LEU A 144 -14.38 3.27 12.23
N GLU A 145 -13.71 3.98 13.11
CA GLU A 145 -12.63 3.40 13.92
C GLU A 145 -13.09 2.17 14.72
N SER A 146 -14.34 2.18 15.21
CA SER A 146 -14.95 1.06 15.92
C SER A 146 -15.11 -0.20 15.06
N ASP A 147 -15.08 -0.07 13.74
CA ASP A 147 -15.14 -1.20 12.82
C ASP A 147 -13.78 -1.91 12.69
N PHE A 148 -12.67 -1.26 13.12
CA PHE A 148 -11.33 -1.86 13.20
C PHE A 148 -11.21 -2.66 14.51
N ASN A 149 -11.46 -3.96 14.44
CA ASN A 149 -11.60 -4.84 15.59
C ASN A 149 -10.34 -5.71 15.85
N GLU A 150 -10.45 -6.66 16.78
CA GLU A 150 -9.36 -7.58 17.15
C GLU A 150 -8.85 -8.43 15.97
N HIS A 151 -9.71 -8.78 15.02
CA HIS A 151 -9.31 -9.48 13.80
C HIS A 151 -8.36 -8.62 12.94
N ASP A 152 -8.70 -7.35 12.76
CA ASP A 152 -7.89 -6.41 12.01
C ASP A 152 -6.55 -6.14 12.70
N ILE A 153 -6.59 -5.98 14.04
CA ILE A 153 -5.39 -5.85 14.87
C ILE A 153 -4.47 -7.05 14.65
N LEU A 154 -5.01 -8.28 14.70
CA LEU A 154 -4.22 -9.49 14.51
C LEU A 154 -3.63 -9.58 13.10
N MET A 155 -4.40 -9.24 12.05
CA MET A 155 -3.91 -9.24 10.68
C MET A 155 -2.76 -8.26 10.48
N VAL A 156 -2.94 -7.02 10.93
CA VAL A 156 -1.92 -5.97 10.78
C VAL A 156 -0.70 -6.24 11.66
N SER A 157 -0.87 -6.80 12.87
CA SER A 157 0.25 -7.22 13.72
C SER A 157 1.09 -8.31 13.07
N LYS A 158 0.47 -9.29 12.40
CA LYS A 158 1.20 -10.31 11.64
C LYS A 158 2.02 -9.68 10.51
N MET A 159 1.45 -8.72 9.77
CA MET A 159 2.19 -7.98 8.74
C MET A 159 3.36 -7.20 9.33
N ALA A 160 3.16 -6.49 10.44
CA ALA A 160 4.21 -5.74 11.13
C ALA A 160 5.34 -6.63 11.63
N THR A 161 5.01 -7.87 12.05
CA THR A 161 6.00 -8.86 12.49
C THR A 161 6.77 -9.47 11.31
N ALA A 162 6.07 -9.76 10.21
CA ALA A 162 6.69 -10.34 9.01
C ALA A 162 7.54 -9.31 8.25
N PHE A 163 7.10 -8.06 8.19
CA PHE A 163 7.72 -6.99 7.42
C PHE A 163 8.33 -5.94 8.36
N THR A 164 9.39 -6.32 9.08
CA THR A 164 10.10 -5.38 9.97
C THR A 164 10.79 -4.28 9.16
N SER A 165 11.04 -3.13 9.79
CA SER A 165 11.77 -2.03 9.14
C SER A 165 13.17 -2.46 8.66
N GLU A 166 13.85 -3.33 9.41
CA GLU A 166 15.14 -3.89 9.01
C GLU A 166 15.02 -4.73 7.75
N PHE A 167 14.02 -5.63 7.68
CA PHE A 167 13.76 -6.45 6.51
C PHE A 167 13.44 -5.58 5.28
N VAL A 168 12.44 -4.71 5.36
CA VAL A 168 12.00 -3.92 4.18
C VAL A 168 13.08 -2.95 3.69
N ASN A 169 13.96 -2.48 4.59
CA ASN A 169 15.11 -1.66 4.23
C ASN A 169 16.27 -2.46 3.62
N SER A 170 16.29 -3.79 3.75
CA SER A 170 17.34 -4.65 3.18
C SER A 170 17.00 -5.22 1.82
N VAL A 171 15.74 -5.16 1.41
CA VAL A 171 15.22 -5.79 0.20
C VAL A 171 14.72 -4.77 -0.83
N LYS A 172 14.46 -5.26 -2.04
CA LYS A 172 13.84 -4.54 -3.14
C LYS A 172 12.80 -5.44 -3.83
N VAL A 173 11.62 -4.89 -4.09
CA VAL A 173 10.57 -5.59 -4.85
C VAL A 173 10.79 -5.36 -6.33
N ILE A 174 10.84 -6.44 -7.10
CA ILE A 174 10.99 -6.46 -8.56
C ILE A 174 9.72 -7.06 -9.16
N PRO A 175 8.83 -6.23 -9.72
CA PRO A 175 7.62 -6.73 -10.37
C PRO A 175 7.95 -7.30 -11.74
N VAL A 176 7.52 -8.55 -12.00
CA VAL A 176 7.63 -9.21 -13.30
C VAL A 176 6.29 -9.90 -13.59
N GLY A 177 5.58 -9.44 -14.61
CA GLY A 177 4.25 -9.95 -14.92
C GLY A 177 3.26 -9.74 -13.77
N SER A 178 2.72 -10.83 -13.24
CA SER A 178 1.81 -10.85 -12.07
C SER A 178 2.52 -11.17 -10.76
N THR A 179 3.81 -11.49 -10.81
CA THR A 179 4.63 -11.87 -9.65
C THR A 179 5.49 -10.72 -9.15
N ASN A 180 5.52 -10.51 -7.85
CA ASN A 180 6.38 -9.52 -7.17
C ASN A 180 7.49 -10.25 -6.43
N TYR A 181 8.68 -10.26 -7.03
CA TYR A 181 9.87 -10.90 -6.45
C TYR A 181 10.55 -9.98 -5.46
N VAL A 182 10.93 -10.51 -4.31
CA VAL A 182 11.62 -9.79 -3.23
C VAL A 182 13.07 -10.28 -3.18
N PHE A 183 13.97 -9.43 -3.62
CA PHE A 183 15.42 -9.69 -3.59
C PHE A 183 16.10 -8.87 -2.50
N GLY A 184 17.22 -9.37 -1.98
CA GLY A 184 18.19 -8.52 -1.29
C GLY A 184 18.63 -7.37 -2.23
N LYS A 185 18.82 -6.16 -1.69
CA LYS A 185 19.19 -4.99 -2.51
C LYS A 185 20.39 -5.22 -3.40
N GLN A 186 21.41 -5.93 -2.89
CA GLN A 186 22.62 -6.21 -3.66
C GLN A 186 22.39 -7.12 -4.86
N ASP A 187 21.48 -8.10 -4.73
CA ASP A 187 21.13 -9.01 -5.83
C ASP A 187 20.22 -8.31 -6.83
N ALA A 188 19.24 -7.53 -6.33
CA ALA A 188 18.35 -6.75 -7.18
C ALA A 188 19.10 -5.77 -8.12
N GLU A 189 20.24 -5.21 -7.67
CA GLU A 189 21.08 -4.30 -8.46
C GLU A 189 21.94 -5.01 -9.51
N LYS A 190 22.14 -6.33 -9.36
CA LYS A 190 22.99 -7.13 -10.25
C LYS A 190 22.20 -7.97 -11.24
N LEU A 191 20.86 -7.95 -11.19
CA LEU A 191 20.03 -8.74 -12.10
C LEU A 191 20.37 -8.46 -13.55
N THR A 192 20.70 -9.53 -14.28
CA THR A 192 21.00 -9.47 -15.72
C THR A 192 19.73 -9.62 -16.56
N PRO A 193 19.76 -9.23 -17.85
CA PRO A 193 18.64 -9.47 -18.76
C PRO A 193 18.21 -10.95 -18.82
N GLU A 194 19.16 -11.88 -18.82
CA GLU A 194 18.91 -13.31 -18.86
C GLU A 194 18.19 -13.78 -17.59
N GLN A 195 18.53 -13.21 -16.42
CA GLN A 195 17.84 -13.50 -15.17
C GLN A 195 16.41 -12.92 -15.14
N TYR A 196 16.19 -11.76 -15.77
CA TYR A 196 14.82 -11.26 -15.97
C TYR A 196 13.99 -12.19 -16.85
N ASP A 197 14.58 -12.80 -17.90
CA ASP A 197 13.88 -13.79 -18.72
C ASP A 197 13.49 -15.04 -17.89
N VAL A 198 14.36 -15.48 -16.98
CA VAL A 198 14.02 -16.57 -16.03
C VAL A 198 12.86 -16.20 -15.12
N LEU A 199 12.87 -15.00 -14.51
CA LEU A 199 11.77 -14.52 -13.67
C LEU A 199 10.45 -14.45 -14.45
N PHE A 200 10.51 -14.03 -15.72
CA PHE A 200 9.34 -14.00 -16.59
C PHE A 200 8.81 -15.41 -16.90
N GLN A 201 9.69 -16.38 -17.11
CA GLN A 201 9.28 -17.78 -17.31
C GLN A 201 8.61 -18.34 -16.05
N LEU A 202 9.16 -18.08 -14.87
CA LEU A 202 8.57 -18.50 -13.60
C LEU A 202 7.18 -17.87 -13.37
N ASP A 203 6.99 -16.59 -13.73
CA ASP A 203 5.68 -15.94 -13.67
C ASP A 203 4.67 -16.61 -14.61
N MET A 204 5.11 -17.02 -15.81
CA MET A 204 4.25 -17.71 -16.79
C MET A 204 3.82 -19.11 -16.34
N GLU A 205 4.57 -19.79 -15.48
CA GLU A 205 4.20 -21.09 -14.88
C GLU A 205 3.06 -20.96 -13.87
N GLY A 206 2.87 -19.77 -13.26
CA GLY A 206 1.63 -19.39 -12.58
C GLY A 206 1.39 -19.97 -11.18
N ASP A 207 2.36 -20.68 -10.60
CA ASP A 207 2.21 -21.38 -9.31
C ASP A 207 2.78 -20.60 -8.11
N LEU A 208 3.19 -19.32 -8.30
CA LEU A 208 3.84 -18.54 -7.25
C LEU A 208 2.83 -17.63 -6.52
N GLU A 209 2.94 -17.57 -5.19
CA GLU A 209 2.14 -16.68 -4.34
C GLU A 209 2.97 -15.45 -3.90
N ASN A 210 2.45 -14.26 -4.14
CA ASN A 210 3.10 -13.01 -3.74
C ASN A 210 3.09 -12.77 -2.22
N PRO A 211 4.17 -12.20 -1.69
CA PRO A 211 5.45 -11.90 -2.35
C PRO A 211 6.35 -13.14 -2.43
N VAL A 212 7.10 -13.29 -3.53
CA VAL A 212 8.04 -14.40 -3.73
C VAL A 212 9.43 -13.96 -3.33
N CYS A 213 10.00 -14.57 -2.30
CA CYS A 213 11.40 -14.33 -1.94
C CYS A 213 12.32 -14.99 -2.97
N ALA A 214 13.35 -14.26 -3.40
CA ALA A 214 14.31 -14.76 -4.39
C ALA A 214 15.72 -14.26 -4.07
N TYR A 215 16.72 -15.04 -4.49
CA TYR A 215 18.12 -14.66 -4.40
C TYR A 215 18.91 -15.25 -5.57
N ILE A 216 20.14 -14.74 -5.76
CA ILE A 216 21.08 -15.26 -6.76
C ILE A 216 22.07 -16.15 -6.01
N ASP A 217 22.19 -17.42 -6.41
CA ASP A 217 23.13 -18.37 -5.82
C ASP A 217 24.58 -18.13 -6.30
N GLU A 218 25.52 -18.96 -5.79
CA GLU A 218 26.94 -18.84 -6.11
C GLU A 218 27.25 -19.10 -7.60
N ASP A 219 26.40 -19.83 -8.30
CA ASP A 219 26.52 -20.14 -9.73
C ASP A 219 25.82 -19.07 -10.61
N GLY A 220 25.19 -18.09 -10.00
CA GLY A 220 24.46 -17.00 -10.68
C GLY A 220 23.03 -17.38 -11.08
N ALA A 221 22.50 -18.52 -10.63
CA ALA A 221 21.13 -18.93 -10.88
C ALA A 221 20.15 -18.26 -9.91
N ILE A 222 18.92 -18.01 -10.39
CA ILE A 222 17.84 -17.52 -9.53
C ILE A 222 17.25 -18.70 -8.76
N VAL A 223 17.15 -18.52 -7.45
CA VAL A 223 16.45 -19.41 -6.53
C VAL A 223 15.25 -18.67 -5.97
N VAL A 224 14.07 -19.28 -6.01
CA VAL A 224 12.82 -18.78 -5.43
C VAL A 224 12.41 -19.65 -4.25
N ASP A 225 11.82 -19.03 -3.19
CA ASP A 225 11.46 -19.66 -1.93
C ASP A 225 9.97 -19.39 -1.58
#